data_13bd3a9a83b219c779e7f1162ed1babc
#
_entry.id   13bd3a9a83b219c779e7f1162ed1babc
#
_cell.length_a   1.000
_cell.length_b   1.000
_cell.length_c   1.000
_cell.angle_alpha   90.00
_cell.angle_beta   90.00
_cell.angle_gamma   90.00
#
_symmetry.space_group_name_H-M   'P 1'
#
loop_
_entity.id
_entity.type
_entity.pdbx_description
1 polymer ?
#
loop_
_entity_poly.entity_id
_entity_poly.type
_entity_poly.pdbx_seq_one_letter_code
_entity_poly.pdbx_strand_id
1 'polypeptide(L)'
;MATLRLLTAACLMLLLVACAPRADVAAPQAPSDPPAAAAPPSLAADPAAPDASCRVASDCAVKNVGNCCGYFPACVNKDATVDPDAVRAQCERSGMASVCGWQQIQSCDCVQNQCRAVAGPLPVER
;
A
#
# COMPACT_ATOMS: atom_id res chain seq x y z
N MET A 1 -4.40 62.46 -16.26
CA MET A 1 -3.79 61.13 -16.49
C MET A 1 -2.48 60.89 -15.72
N ALA A 2 -1.74 61.90 -15.36
CA ALA A 2 -0.48 61.76 -14.59
C ALA A 2 -0.69 61.37 -13.15
N THR A 3 -1.74 61.86 -12.47
CA THR A 3 -2.08 61.55 -11.10
C THR A 3 -2.51 60.10 -10.87
N LEU A 4 -3.18 59.46 -11.86
CA LEU A 4 -3.62 58.10 -11.78
C LEU A 4 -2.43 57.09 -11.87
N ARG A 5 -1.38 57.44 -12.63
CA ARG A 5 -0.16 56.65 -12.76
C ARG A 5 0.71 56.71 -11.49
N LEU A 6 0.73 57.81 -10.78
CA LEU A 6 1.46 57.93 -9.51
C LEU A 6 0.82 57.09 -8.41
N LEU A 7 -0.51 56.99 -8.35
CA LEU A 7 -1.23 56.20 -7.37
C LEU A 7 -1.04 54.69 -7.58
N THR A 8 -0.98 54.23 -8.87
CA THR A 8 -0.74 52.82 -9.16
C THR A 8 0.71 52.37 -8.86
N ALA A 9 1.68 53.30 -9.05
CA ALA A 9 3.08 53.00 -8.72
C ALA A 9 3.29 52.91 -7.17
N ALA A 10 2.60 53.77 -6.40
CA ALA A 10 2.68 53.73 -4.93
C ALA A 10 2.04 52.48 -4.32
N CYS A 11 0.94 51.98 -4.91
CA CYS A 11 0.32 50.71 -4.44
C CYS A 11 1.18 49.48 -4.75
N LEU A 12 1.90 49.48 -5.88
CA LEU A 12 2.74 48.33 -6.26
C LEU A 12 3.97 48.18 -5.36
N MET A 13 4.51 49.30 -4.85
CA MET A 13 5.66 49.27 -3.93
C MET A 13 5.30 48.89 -2.50
N LEU A 14 4.06 49.00 -2.08
CA LEU A 14 3.60 48.59 -0.76
C LEU A 14 3.32 47.11 -0.61
N LEU A 15 3.16 46.38 -1.74
CA LEU A 15 2.91 44.94 -1.76
C LEU A 15 4.19 44.08 -1.72
N LEU A 16 5.37 44.69 -1.86
CA LEU A 16 6.65 43.97 -1.89
C LEU A 16 7.36 43.86 -0.54
N VAL A 17 6.83 44.44 0.54
CA VAL A 17 7.49 44.41 1.86
C VAL A 17 6.97 43.31 2.81
N ALA A 18 6.02 42.49 2.37
CA ALA A 18 5.36 41.51 3.25
C ALA A 18 5.91 40.07 3.18
N CYS A 19 7.05 39.82 2.52
CA CYS A 19 7.68 38.51 2.50
C CYS A 19 9.15 38.57 2.98
N ALA A 20 9.37 38.97 4.23
CA ALA A 20 10.60 38.66 4.95
C ALA A 20 10.43 37.31 5.66
N PRO A 21 11.17 36.27 5.33
CA PRO A 21 11.22 35.07 6.15
C PRO A 21 11.88 35.46 7.48
N ARG A 22 11.13 35.34 8.58
CA ARG A 22 11.74 35.34 9.90
C ARG A 22 12.69 34.16 9.97
N ALA A 23 13.97 34.45 10.01
CA ALA A 23 14.95 33.50 10.46
C ALA A 23 14.75 33.32 11.98
N ASP A 24 13.94 32.35 12.37
CA ASP A 24 14.00 31.80 13.70
C ASP A 24 15.37 31.10 13.79
N VAL A 25 16.23 31.73 14.61
CA VAL A 25 17.47 31.11 15.05
C VAL A 25 17.08 29.94 15.93
N ALA A 26 16.89 28.78 15.30
CA ALA A 26 16.71 27.52 16.02
C ALA A 26 17.98 27.26 16.82
N ALA A 27 17.87 27.25 18.14
CA ALA A 27 18.86 26.68 19.02
C ALA A 27 19.19 25.25 18.56
N PRO A 28 20.43 24.76 18.70
CA PRO A 28 20.78 23.39 18.34
C PRO A 28 19.93 22.43 19.17
N GLN A 29 18.89 21.90 18.54
CA GLN A 29 18.15 20.78 19.09
C GLN A 29 19.08 19.57 19.01
N ALA A 30 19.32 18.96 20.17
CA ALA A 30 19.90 17.63 20.23
C ALA A 30 19.13 16.69 19.30
N PRO A 31 19.79 15.72 18.66
CA PRO A 31 19.10 14.77 17.82
C PRO A 31 18.06 14.05 18.68
N SER A 32 16.81 14.47 18.52
CA SER A 32 15.69 13.71 19.03
C SER A 32 15.66 12.43 18.20
N ASP A 33 15.82 11.30 18.87
CA ASP A 33 15.54 10.01 18.26
C ASP A 33 14.20 10.11 17.52
N PRO A 34 14.11 9.69 16.26
CA PRO A 34 12.82 9.66 15.58
C PRO A 34 11.90 8.85 16.49
N PRO A 35 10.69 9.35 16.78
CA PRO A 35 9.74 8.55 17.54
C PRO A 35 9.64 7.23 16.81
N ALA A 36 9.93 6.13 17.53
CA ALA A 36 9.77 4.79 17.01
C ALA A 36 8.42 4.77 16.33
N ALA A 37 8.44 4.65 15.00
CA ALA A 37 7.21 4.59 14.23
C ALA A 37 6.39 3.50 14.89
N ALA A 38 5.30 3.89 15.56
CA ALA A 38 4.37 2.94 16.13
C ALA A 38 4.06 1.99 14.99
N ALA A 39 4.45 0.73 15.15
CA ALA A 39 4.09 -0.29 14.18
C ALA A 39 2.59 -0.12 13.95
N PRO A 40 2.14 -0.04 12.69
CA PRO A 40 0.71 0.08 12.42
C PRO A 40 0.04 -1.01 13.24
N PRO A 41 -1.07 -0.72 13.95
CA PRO A 41 -1.75 -1.72 14.74
C PRO A 41 -1.89 -2.93 13.82
N SER A 42 -1.33 -4.07 14.23
CA SER A 42 -1.55 -5.33 13.54
C SER A 42 -3.07 -5.45 13.48
N LEU A 43 -3.65 -5.14 12.34
CA LEU A 43 -5.04 -5.48 12.07
C LEU A 43 -5.11 -6.95 12.45
N ALA A 44 -5.91 -7.25 13.46
CA ALA A 44 -6.07 -8.61 13.96
C ALA A 44 -6.14 -9.49 12.72
N ALA A 45 -5.16 -10.40 12.59
CA ALA A 45 -5.00 -11.17 11.36
C ALA A 45 -6.38 -11.72 11.02
N ASP A 46 -6.91 -11.30 9.88
CA ASP A 46 -8.15 -11.86 9.37
C ASP A 46 -7.90 -13.38 9.32
N PRO A 47 -8.64 -14.20 10.06
CA PRO A 47 -8.40 -15.64 10.09
C PRO A 47 -8.53 -16.27 8.70
N ALA A 48 -9.09 -15.53 7.74
CA ALA A 48 -9.15 -15.90 6.32
C ALA A 48 -7.95 -15.44 5.50
N ALA A 49 -7.07 -14.57 6.02
CA ALA A 49 -5.89 -14.10 5.29
C ALA A 49 -4.67 -14.98 5.64
N PRO A 50 -4.17 -15.82 4.71
CA PRO A 50 -3.01 -16.67 4.97
C PRO A 50 -1.74 -15.82 5.13
N ASP A 51 -0.79 -16.31 5.93
CA ASP A 51 0.51 -15.66 6.11
C ASP A 51 1.23 -15.52 4.76
N ALA A 52 1.60 -14.32 4.41
CA ALA A 52 2.38 -14.00 3.21
C ALA A 52 3.78 -13.45 3.54
N SER A 53 4.24 -13.57 4.80
CA SER A 53 5.56 -13.08 5.19
C SER A 53 6.70 -13.86 4.53
N CYS A 54 7.79 -13.18 4.18
CA CYS A 54 8.96 -13.79 3.58
C CYS A 54 10.24 -12.97 3.87
N ARG A 55 11.38 -13.60 3.67
CA ARG A 55 12.70 -12.95 3.65
C ARG A 55 13.35 -13.05 2.27
N VAL A 56 13.12 -14.14 1.59
CA VAL A 56 13.62 -14.44 0.25
C VAL A 56 12.53 -15.09 -0.59
N ALA A 57 12.67 -15.10 -1.91
CA ALA A 57 11.68 -15.67 -2.83
C ALA A 57 11.36 -17.14 -2.53
N SER A 58 12.33 -17.92 -2.07
CA SER A 58 12.14 -19.35 -1.73
C SER A 58 11.28 -19.60 -0.49
N ASP A 59 10.94 -18.56 0.26
CA ASP A 59 9.98 -18.67 1.36
C ASP A 59 8.53 -18.60 0.86
N CYS A 60 8.34 -18.30 -0.42
CA CYS A 60 7.03 -18.12 -1.03
C CYS A 60 6.63 -19.32 -1.90
N ALA A 61 5.36 -19.68 -1.83
CA ALA A 61 4.77 -20.72 -2.65
C ALA A 61 3.39 -20.31 -3.17
N VAL A 62 3.01 -20.80 -4.35
CA VAL A 62 1.65 -20.66 -4.85
C VAL A 62 0.77 -21.68 -4.14
N LYS A 63 -0.25 -21.22 -3.44
CA LYS A 63 -1.26 -22.09 -2.79
C LYS A 63 -2.66 -21.65 -3.21
N ASN A 64 -3.60 -22.60 -3.18
CA ASN A 64 -5.02 -22.27 -3.31
C ASN A 64 -5.52 -21.69 -1.98
N VAL A 65 -5.69 -20.39 -1.89
CA VAL A 65 -6.22 -19.73 -0.70
C VAL A 65 -7.75 -19.67 -0.68
N GLY A 66 -8.39 -19.97 -1.82
CA GLY A 66 -9.83 -19.90 -1.98
C GLY A 66 -10.38 -18.48 -2.06
N ASN A 67 -11.57 -18.37 -2.61
CA ASN A 67 -12.45 -17.21 -2.52
C ASN A 67 -13.91 -17.68 -2.63
N CYS A 68 -14.87 -16.75 -2.70
CA CYS A 68 -16.29 -17.10 -2.80
C CYS A 68 -16.66 -17.85 -4.09
N CYS A 69 -15.80 -17.86 -5.11
CA CYS A 69 -15.98 -18.64 -6.34
C CYS A 69 -15.28 -20.01 -6.30
N GLY A 70 -14.52 -20.31 -5.25
CA GLY A 70 -13.80 -21.57 -5.07
C GLY A 70 -12.28 -21.43 -5.21
N TYR A 71 -11.68 -22.05 -6.22
CA TYR A 71 -10.24 -22.03 -6.43
C TYR A 71 -9.70 -20.60 -6.68
N PHE A 72 -8.76 -20.16 -5.87
CA PHE A 72 -8.08 -18.88 -6.04
C PHE A 72 -6.61 -18.99 -5.63
N PRO A 73 -5.67 -18.98 -6.60
CA PRO A 73 -4.24 -19.09 -6.31
C PRO A 73 -3.68 -17.76 -5.82
N ALA A 74 -2.82 -17.82 -4.81
CA ALA A 74 -2.06 -16.67 -4.32
C ALA A 74 -0.65 -17.08 -3.89
N CYS A 75 0.29 -16.13 -3.91
CA CYS A 75 1.61 -16.30 -3.32
C CYS A 75 1.53 -16.04 -1.83
N VAL A 76 1.84 -17.06 -1.05
CA VAL A 76 1.84 -17.03 0.41
C VAL A 76 3.13 -17.64 0.95
N ASN A 77 3.39 -17.50 2.24
CA ASN A 77 4.49 -18.21 2.86
C ASN A 77 4.32 -19.73 2.62
N LYS A 78 5.42 -20.40 2.28
CA LYS A 78 5.39 -21.86 1.98
C LYS A 78 4.85 -22.70 3.14
N ASP A 79 5.05 -22.23 4.38
CA ASP A 79 4.62 -22.92 5.59
C ASP A 79 3.23 -22.44 6.07
N ALA A 80 2.62 -21.45 5.38
CA ALA A 80 1.29 -20.96 5.71
C ALA A 80 0.23 -22.05 5.56
N THR A 81 -0.63 -22.18 6.56
CA THR A 81 -1.83 -23.00 6.45
C THR A 81 -2.90 -22.26 5.68
N VAL A 82 -3.55 -22.93 4.74
CA VAL A 82 -4.65 -22.39 3.93
C VAL A 82 -5.84 -23.35 4.02
N ASP A 83 -7.04 -22.78 4.09
CA ASP A 83 -8.29 -23.55 4.14
C ASP A 83 -9.32 -22.93 3.19
N PRO A 84 -9.27 -23.27 1.89
CA PRO A 84 -10.19 -22.73 0.89
C PRO A 84 -11.65 -23.13 1.15
N ASP A 85 -11.90 -24.24 1.82
CA ASP A 85 -13.26 -24.69 2.15
C ASP A 85 -13.86 -23.84 3.27
N ALA A 86 -13.07 -23.47 4.27
CA ALA A 86 -13.50 -22.53 5.31
C ALA A 86 -13.83 -21.15 4.72
N VAL A 87 -13.05 -20.66 3.75
CA VAL A 87 -13.31 -19.41 3.03
C VAL A 87 -14.65 -19.49 2.30
N ARG A 88 -14.90 -20.57 1.56
CA ARG A 88 -16.17 -20.77 0.86
C ARG A 88 -17.36 -20.82 1.82
N ALA A 89 -17.23 -21.56 2.90
CA ALA A 89 -18.29 -21.66 3.92
C ALA A 89 -18.57 -20.30 4.59
N GLN A 90 -17.56 -19.46 4.76
CA GLN A 90 -17.74 -18.09 5.25
C GLN A 90 -18.49 -17.22 4.25
N CYS A 91 -18.19 -17.31 2.95
CA CYS A 91 -18.92 -16.61 1.91
C CYS A 91 -20.42 -16.99 1.91
N GLU A 92 -20.72 -18.27 2.01
CA GLU A 92 -22.09 -18.75 2.06
C GLU A 92 -22.86 -18.19 3.26
N ARG A 93 -22.23 -18.16 4.44
CA ARG A 93 -22.85 -17.62 5.66
C ARG A 93 -23.05 -16.10 5.62
N SER A 94 -22.11 -15.37 5.04
CA SER A 94 -22.12 -13.90 5.03
C SER A 94 -22.83 -13.29 3.83
N GLY A 95 -23.15 -14.10 2.82
CA GLY A 95 -23.70 -13.60 1.55
C GLY A 95 -22.70 -12.77 0.73
N MET A 96 -21.41 -12.84 1.06
CA MET A 96 -20.35 -12.17 0.29
C MET A 96 -20.17 -12.84 -1.06
N ALA A 97 -19.84 -12.03 -2.07
CA ALA A 97 -19.47 -12.48 -3.39
C ALA A 97 -18.04 -12.02 -3.72
N SER A 98 -17.36 -12.78 -4.56
CA SER A 98 -16.06 -12.41 -5.13
C SER A 98 -16.18 -12.21 -6.63
N VAL A 99 -15.21 -11.49 -7.20
CA VAL A 99 -15.01 -11.53 -8.66
C VAL A 99 -14.38 -12.87 -8.98
N CYS A 100 -15.03 -13.64 -9.85
CA CYS A 100 -14.53 -14.96 -10.25
C CYS A 100 -13.45 -14.82 -11.33
N GLY A 101 -12.49 -15.72 -11.29
CA GLY A 101 -11.32 -15.71 -12.15
C GLY A 101 -10.05 -15.26 -11.41
N TRP A 102 -8.91 -15.60 -12.00
CA TRP A 102 -7.59 -15.25 -11.47
C TRP A 102 -6.60 -15.11 -12.62
N GLN A 103 -5.53 -14.37 -12.37
CA GLN A 103 -4.39 -14.32 -13.27
C GLN A 103 -3.48 -15.53 -13.04
N GLN A 104 -2.89 -16.05 -14.12
CA GLN A 104 -1.88 -17.10 -14.00
C GLN A 104 -0.66 -16.56 -13.25
N ILE A 105 -0.31 -17.24 -12.16
CA ILE A 105 0.90 -16.95 -11.39
C ILE A 105 2.02 -17.79 -11.97
N GLN A 106 3.05 -17.14 -12.52
CA GLN A 106 4.22 -17.82 -13.06
C GLN A 106 5.22 -18.19 -11.97
N SER A 107 5.42 -17.29 -11.02
CA SER A 107 6.31 -17.48 -9.87
C SER A 107 5.90 -16.57 -8.71
N CYS A 108 6.49 -16.81 -7.55
CA CYS A 108 6.37 -15.91 -6.41
C CYS A 108 7.71 -15.23 -6.15
N ASP A 109 7.67 -13.97 -5.74
CA ASP A 109 8.83 -13.22 -5.28
C ASP A 109 8.56 -12.62 -3.89
N CYS A 110 9.64 -12.32 -3.16
CA CYS A 110 9.57 -11.67 -1.86
C CYS A 110 9.83 -10.17 -2.03
N VAL A 111 8.78 -9.36 -1.97
CA VAL A 111 8.84 -7.92 -2.10
C VAL A 111 8.38 -7.26 -0.81
N GLN A 112 9.24 -6.43 -0.21
CA GLN A 112 8.95 -5.76 1.06
C GLN A 112 8.48 -6.74 2.17
N ASN A 113 9.16 -7.87 2.28
CA ASN A 113 8.87 -8.94 3.24
C ASN A 113 7.48 -9.60 3.06
N GLN A 114 6.91 -9.49 1.86
CA GLN A 114 5.65 -10.12 1.51
C GLN A 114 5.77 -10.91 0.21
N CYS A 115 5.20 -12.09 0.17
CA CYS A 115 5.09 -12.90 -1.03
C CYS A 115 4.17 -12.22 -2.04
N ARG A 116 4.69 -11.95 -3.22
CA ARG A 116 3.98 -11.33 -4.34
C ARG A 116 4.00 -12.22 -5.56
N ALA A 117 2.88 -12.25 -6.25
CA ALA A 117 2.76 -12.98 -7.49
C ALA A 117 3.47 -12.24 -8.63
N VAL A 118 4.27 -12.98 -9.39
CA VAL A 118 4.78 -12.55 -10.68
C VAL A 118 3.83 -13.09 -11.74
N ALA A 119 3.12 -12.18 -12.41
CA ALA A 119 2.18 -12.57 -13.45
C ALA A 119 2.90 -13.18 -14.66
N GLY A 120 2.34 -14.25 -15.21
CA GLY A 120 2.75 -14.77 -16.51
C GLY A 120 2.33 -13.84 -17.66
N PRO A 121 2.89 -14.02 -18.87
CA PRO A 121 2.38 -13.35 -20.04
C PRO A 121 0.90 -13.69 -20.22
N LEU A 122 0.10 -12.67 -20.58
CA LEU A 122 -1.30 -12.91 -20.90
C LEU A 122 -1.40 -13.96 -22.01
N PRO A 123 -2.35 -14.92 -21.94
CA PRO A 123 -2.58 -15.84 -23.03
C PRO A 123 -2.88 -15.04 -24.30
N VAL A 124 -2.03 -15.19 -25.30
CA VAL A 124 -2.29 -14.61 -26.64
C VAL A 124 -3.37 -15.46 -27.25
N GLU A 125 -4.58 -14.93 -27.32
CA GLU A 125 -5.63 -15.57 -28.14
C GLU A 125 -5.17 -15.58 -29.60
N ARG A 126 -5.07 -16.79 -30.17
CA ARG A 126 -4.77 -17.02 -31.58
C ARG A 126 -6.06 -17.20 -32.35
#